data_62c4bfaeef8c16196faa5ec784aea733
#
_entry.id   62c4bfaeef8c16196faa5ec784aea733
#
_cell.length_a   1.000
_cell.length_b   1.000
_cell.length_c   1.000
_cell.angle_alpha   90.00
_cell.angle_beta   90.00
_cell.angle_gamma   90.00
#
_symmetry.space_group_name_H-M   'P 1'
#
loop_
_entity.id
_entity.type
_entity.pdbx_description
1 polymer ?
#
loop_
_entity_poly.entity_id
_entity_poly.type
_entity_poly.pdbx_seq_one_letter_code
_entity_poly.pdbx_strand_id
1 'polypeptide(L)'
;MKMKLKILVMSLLMFSGLNVNAQNDDFIQLVTAATQAPSGHNSQPWLFEIGTNEITILPNFSRELPAVDPSHREFFMSLGCALENLCIKASSLGYATQVNISPEDVIRVGLQKSEAVRTDLLSEYITKRQTNRSVYDGKLIPEAVLKNLSKDFNSDKVSIQIFDKNTEAFGQLTDAVMQGNTIQMNDPAFKSELLSWIRFNKKHSESTNDGISYAALGAPNLPRWITEPIVKMSLKGKKQNKTDLKKINSSSNIVLITSVADDMQSWIDAGRTLQRFLLTLTKENIAHAYINQPCEVSEVRNQLREKIAVNHQFPQILLRIGYAKPLPYSKRKPIQEVIKNKTLFN
;
A
#
# COMPACT_ATOMS: atom_id res chain seq x y z
N MET A 1 -20.48 -54.25 19.46
CA MET A 1 -21.04 -52.88 19.41
C MET A 1 -20.05 -51.80 19.91
N LYS A 2 -19.30 -52.01 20.99
CA LYS A 2 -18.33 -51.04 21.56
C LYS A 2 -17.11 -50.72 20.64
N MET A 3 -16.68 -51.63 19.77
CA MET A 3 -15.51 -51.42 18.89
C MET A 3 -15.84 -50.56 17.66
N LYS A 4 -17.06 -50.68 17.07
CA LYS A 4 -17.52 -49.85 15.95
C LYS A 4 -17.74 -48.38 16.35
N LEU A 5 -18.13 -48.13 17.60
CA LEU A 5 -18.32 -46.78 18.15
C LEU A 5 -17.00 -46.02 18.36
N LYS A 6 -15.93 -46.73 18.79
CA LYS A 6 -14.59 -46.13 18.94
C LYS A 6 -13.95 -45.72 17.60
N ILE A 7 -14.18 -46.52 16.53
CA ILE A 7 -13.68 -46.20 15.17
C ILE A 7 -14.41 -44.98 14.60
N LEU A 8 -15.72 -44.86 14.83
CA LEU A 8 -16.52 -43.74 14.35
C LEU A 8 -16.15 -42.43 15.07
N VAL A 9 -15.90 -42.47 16.39
CA VAL A 9 -15.47 -41.28 17.16
C VAL A 9 -14.04 -40.87 16.78
N MET A 10 -13.13 -41.81 16.53
CA MET A 10 -11.75 -41.51 16.11
C MET A 10 -11.70 -40.96 14.67
N SER A 11 -12.58 -41.43 13.75
CA SER A 11 -12.68 -40.84 12.41
C SER A 11 -13.29 -39.43 12.41
N LEU A 12 -14.25 -39.13 13.28
CA LEU A 12 -14.80 -37.76 13.44
C LEU A 12 -13.77 -36.79 14.02
N LEU A 13 -12.94 -37.24 14.98
CA LEU A 13 -11.88 -36.41 15.57
C LEU A 13 -10.73 -36.15 14.57
N MET A 14 -10.38 -37.09 13.71
CA MET A 14 -9.39 -36.87 12.65
C MET A 14 -9.90 -35.92 11.58
N PHE A 15 -11.19 -36.04 11.19
CA PHE A 15 -11.78 -35.10 10.19
C PHE A 15 -11.88 -33.65 10.72
N SER A 16 -12.22 -33.48 12.00
CA SER A 16 -12.26 -32.14 12.61
C SER A 16 -10.86 -31.52 12.75
N GLY A 17 -9.84 -32.30 13.11
CA GLY A 17 -8.47 -31.85 13.20
C GLY A 17 -7.83 -31.44 11.86
N LEU A 18 -8.15 -32.18 10.79
CA LEU A 18 -7.71 -31.86 9.43
C LEU A 18 -8.34 -30.57 8.90
N ASN A 19 -9.61 -30.30 9.21
CA ASN A 19 -10.29 -29.08 8.81
C ASN A 19 -9.75 -27.83 9.55
N VAL A 20 -9.42 -27.94 10.82
CA VAL A 20 -8.86 -26.83 11.61
C VAL A 20 -7.46 -26.45 11.13
N ASN A 21 -6.60 -27.43 10.81
CA ASN A 21 -5.28 -27.15 10.27
C ASN A 21 -5.35 -26.49 8.88
N ALA A 22 -6.20 -26.97 7.99
CA ALA A 22 -6.38 -26.37 6.67
C ALA A 22 -6.91 -24.94 6.74
N GLN A 23 -7.81 -24.63 7.68
CA GLN A 23 -8.32 -23.29 7.91
C GLN A 23 -7.23 -22.35 8.44
N ASN A 24 -6.39 -22.82 9.36
CA ASN A 24 -5.27 -22.03 9.86
C ASN A 24 -4.27 -21.71 8.76
N ASP A 25 -3.97 -22.66 7.87
CA ASP A 25 -3.09 -22.44 6.72
C ASP A 25 -3.68 -21.41 5.74
N ASP A 26 -5.01 -21.46 5.49
CA ASP A 26 -5.70 -20.46 4.70
C ASP A 26 -5.56 -19.06 5.33
N PHE A 27 -5.77 -18.92 6.64
CA PHE A 27 -5.71 -17.64 7.34
C PHE A 27 -4.29 -17.07 7.36
N ILE A 28 -3.28 -17.91 7.49
CA ILE A 28 -1.87 -17.51 7.34
C ILE A 28 -1.61 -16.98 5.91
N GLN A 29 -2.17 -17.62 4.88
CA GLN A 29 -2.07 -17.11 3.51
C GLN A 29 -2.76 -15.75 3.34
N LEU A 30 -3.93 -15.53 3.99
CA LEU A 30 -4.64 -14.25 3.96
C LEU A 30 -3.80 -13.13 4.58
N VAL A 31 -3.22 -13.37 5.77
CA VAL A 31 -2.34 -12.41 6.42
C VAL A 31 -1.07 -12.17 5.60
N THR A 32 -0.48 -13.23 5.02
CA THR A 32 0.68 -13.09 4.11
C THR A 32 0.36 -12.19 2.92
N ALA A 33 -0.81 -12.34 2.31
CA ALA A 33 -1.24 -11.47 1.22
C ALA A 33 -1.47 -10.03 1.69
N ALA A 34 -2.09 -9.82 2.87
CA ALA A 34 -2.29 -8.51 3.47
C ALA A 34 -0.95 -7.77 3.66
N THR A 35 0.11 -8.45 4.13
CA THR A 35 1.43 -7.84 4.34
C THR A 35 2.11 -7.37 3.05
N GLN A 36 1.67 -7.81 1.86
CA GLN A 36 2.20 -7.33 0.59
C GLN A 36 1.70 -5.94 0.20
N ALA A 37 0.78 -5.36 0.96
CA ALA A 37 0.26 -4.02 0.74
C ALA A 37 1.37 -2.94 0.79
N PRO A 38 1.20 -1.79 0.11
CA PRO A 38 2.06 -0.63 0.30
C PRO A 38 1.79 0.02 1.66
N SER A 39 2.78 0.76 2.16
CA SER A 39 2.62 1.63 3.33
C SER A 39 3.58 2.81 3.26
N GLY A 40 3.28 3.89 3.97
CA GLY A 40 4.17 5.03 4.12
C GLY A 40 5.57 4.55 4.52
N HIS A 41 6.60 4.95 3.79
CA HIS A 41 8.00 4.54 3.97
C HIS A 41 8.24 3.01 4.10
N ASN A 42 7.27 2.16 3.68
CA ASN A 42 7.26 0.71 3.94
C ASN A 42 7.34 0.39 5.45
N SER A 43 6.66 1.21 6.25
CA SER A 43 6.60 1.06 7.72
C SER A 43 5.84 -0.18 8.15
N GLN A 44 4.88 -0.67 7.35
CA GLN A 44 4.06 -1.85 7.62
C GLN A 44 3.33 -1.72 8.98
N PRO A 45 2.40 -0.73 9.11
CA PRO A 45 1.85 -0.29 10.39
C PRO A 45 0.66 -1.15 10.84
N TRP A 46 0.74 -2.45 10.63
CA TRP A 46 -0.31 -3.41 10.96
C TRP A 46 0.19 -4.54 11.86
N LEU A 47 -0.73 -5.04 12.68
CA LEU A 47 -0.66 -6.32 13.37
C LEU A 47 -1.93 -7.09 13.04
N PHE A 48 -1.87 -8.41 13.18
CA PHE A 48 -3.01 -9.28 12.91
C PHE A 48 -3.30 -10.19 14.10
N GLU A 49 -4.58 -10.40 14.36
CA GLU A 49 -5.04 -11.46 15.26
C GLU A 49 -5.91 -12.41 14.44
N ILE A 50 -5.61 -13.71 14.52
CA ILE A 50 -6.34 -14.76 13.84
C ILE A 50 -7.29 -15.40 14.84
N GLY A 51 -8.61 -15.26 14.61
CA GLY A 51 -9.67 -15.91 15.37
C GLY A 51 -10.17 -17.17 14.66
N THR A 52 -11.26 -17.74 15.16
CA THR A 52 -11.84 -18.98 14.60
C THR A 52 -12.40 -18.77 13.19
N ASN A 53 -13.16 -17.68 12.97
CA ASN A 53 -13.80 -17.35 11.69
C ASN A 53 -13.57 -15.90 11.30
N GLU A 54 -12.55 -15.27 11.82
CA GLU A 54 -12.23 -13.88 11.53
C GLU A 54 -10.73 -13.60 11.61
N ILE A 55 -10.32 -12.56 10.92
CA ILE A 55 -9.00 -11.94 11.07
C ILE A 55 -9.21 -10.48 11.46
N THR A 56 -8.54 -10.05 12.52
CA THR A 56 -8.54 -8.68 12.96
C THR A 56 -7.25 -7.99 12.53
N ILE A 57 -7.37 -6.83 11.86
CA ILE A 57 -6.24 -5.94 11.55
C ILE A 57 -6.22 -4.85 12.62
N LEU A 58 -5.10 -4.75 13.32
CA LEU A 58 -4.87 -3.79 14.39
C LEU A 58 -3.86 -2.74 13.96
N PRO A 59 -4.06 -1.46 14.30
CA PRO A 59 -3.07 -0.43 14.09
C PRO A 59 -1.82 -0.67 14.96
N ASN A 60 -0.64 -0.52 14.39
CA ASN A 60 0.62 -0.56 15.13
C ASN A 60 1.24 0.83 15.18
N PHE A 61 0.81 1.64 16.13
CA PHE A 61 1.28 3.03 16.29
C PHE A 61 2.79 3.15 16.59
N SER A 62 3.47 2.07 17.00
CA SER A 62 4.94 2.11 17.10
C SER A 62 5.65 2.30 15.75
N ARG A 63 4.89 2.25 14.67
CA ARG A 63 5.36 2.38 13.29
C ARG A 63 4.74 3.57 12.54
N GLU A 64 4.24 4.53 13.29
CA GLU A 64 3.74 5.80 12.77
C GLU A 64 4.86 6.68 12.18
N LEU A 65 4.48 7.67 11.41
CA LEU A 65 5.36 8.62 10.73
C LEU A 65 4.96 10.06 11.13
N PRO A 66 5.26 10.48 12.37
CA PRO A 66 4.70 11.71 12.92
C PRO A 66 5.12 12.99 12.19
N ALA A 67 6.23 12.98 11.44
CA ALA A 67 6.65 14.15 10.70
C ALA A 67 5.97 14.25 9.32
N VAL A 68 5.75 13.13 8.63
CA VAL A 68 5.12 13.13 7.31
C VAL A 68 3.60 12.96 7.39
N ASP A 69 3.11 12.22 8.39
CA ASP A 69 1.70 11.84 8.53
C ASP A 69 1.18 12.07 9.97
N PRO A 70 1.20 13.32 10.48
CA PRO A 70 0.81 13.63 11.87
C PRO A 70 -0.66 13.34 12.17
N SER A 71 -1.52 13.26 11.17
CA SER A 71 -2.95 12.93 11.29
C SER A 71 -3.26 11.43 11.16
N HIS A 72 -2.26 10.58 10.91
CA HIS A 72 -2.40 9.15 10.62
C HIS A 72 -3.21 8.85 9.34
N ARG A 73 -3.36 9.78 8.44
CA ARG A 73 -4.11 9.63 7.18
C ARG A 73 -3.54 8.51 6.30
N GLU A 74 -2.23 8.57 6.02
CA GLU A 74 -1.54 7.54 5.22
C GLU A 74 -1.37 6.22 5.99
N PHE A 75 -1.28 6.31 7.32
CA PHE A 75 -1.29 5.18 8.22
C PHE A 75 -2.58 4.35 8.02
N PHE A 76 -3.76 4.96 8.13
CA PHE A 76 -5.04 4.27 7.92
C PHE A 76 -5.28 3.86 6.47
N MET A 77 -4.82 4.62 5.48
CA MET A 77 -4.82 4.16 4.09
C MET A 77 -3.96 2.91 3.90
N SER A 78 -2.84 2.78 4.62
CA SER A 78 -2.01 1.57 4.58
C SER A 78 -2.76 0.36 5.13
N LEU A 79 -3.53 0.52 6.22
CA LEU A 79 -4.41 -0.54 6.74
C LEU A 79 -5.52 -0.89 5.73
N GLY A 80 -6.09 0.10 5.04
CA GLY A 80 -7.05 -0.10 3.96
C GLY A 80 -6.48 -0.91 2.79
N CYS A 81 -5.22 -0.66 2.41
CA CYS A 81 -4.52 -1.46 1.41
C CYS A 81 -4.31 -2.91 1.86
N ALA A 82 -3.95 -3.13 3.12
CA ALA A 82 -3.79 -4.47 3.69
C ALA A 82 -5.12 -5.22 3.75
N LEU A 83 -6.19 -4.55 4.17
CA LEU A 83 -7.55 -5.07 4.17
C LEU A 83 -7.98 -5.52 2.76
N GLU A 84 -7.74 -4.69 1.74
CA GLU A 84 -8.15 -5.04 0.38
C GLU A 84 -7.39 -6.26 -0.16
N ASN A 85 -6.09 -6.36 0.09
CA ASN A 85 -5.33 -7.57 -0.25
C ASN A 85 -5.89 -8.82 0.45
N LEU A 86 -6.25 -8.71 1.73
CA LEU A 86 -6.87 -9.80 2.50
C LEU A 86 -8.19 -10.24 1.85
N CYS A 87 -9.09 -9.31 1.55
CA CYS A 87 -10.38 -9.60 0.92
C CYS A 87 -10.23 -10.23 -0.48
N ILE A 88 -9.34 -9.69 -1.31
CA ILE A 88 -9.04 -10.24 -2.65
C ILE A 88 -8.50 -11.66 -2.52
N LYS A 89 -7.54 -11.90 -1.63
CA LYS A 89 -6.99 -13.23 -1.40
C LYS A 89 -8.03 -14.19 -0.83
N ALA A 90 -8.91 -13.75 0.08
CA ALA A 90 -9.98 -14.53 0.66
C ALA A 90 -10.91 -15.07 -0.43
N SER A 91 -11.27 -14.27 -1.43
CA SER A 91 -12.09 -14.72 -2.54
C SER A 91 -11.44 -15.88 -3.31
N SER A 92 -10.12 -15.86 -3.50
CA SER A 92 -9.37 -16.92 -4.20
C SER A 92 -9.30 -18.23 -3.41
N LEU A 93 -9.56 -18.16 -2.11
CA LEU A 93 -9.66 -19.33 -1.22
C LEU A 93 -11.11 -19.71 -0.93
N GLY A 94 -12.10 -19.12 -1.61
CA GLY A 94 -13.52 -19.42 -1.46
C GLY A 94 -14.16 -18.89 -0.18
N TYR A 95 -13.60 -17.80 0.40
CA TYR A 95 -14.22 -17.14 1.55
C TYR A 95 -14.97 -15.88 1.13
N ALA A 96 -16.23 -15.78 1.53
CA ALA A 96 -16.94 -14.51 1.64
C ALA A 96 -16.38 -13.71 2.82
N THR A 97 -16.27 -12.40 2.66
CA THR A 97 -15.74 -11.49 3.69
C THR A 97 -16.81 -10.52 4.16
N GLN A 98 -16.89 -10.31 5.48
CA GLN A 98 -17.71 -9.28 6.10
C GLN A 98 -16.80 -8.35 6.89
N VAL A 99 -16.67 -7.11 6.42
CA VAL A 99 -15.78 -6.11 7.03
C VAL A 99 -16.56 -5.25 8.02
N ASN A 100 -16.01 -5.09 9.22
CA ASN A 100 -16.51 -4.17 10.25
C ASN A 100 -15.33 -3.33 10.76
N ILE A 101 -15.48 -2.01 10.71
CA ILE A 101 -14.49 -1.05 11.21
C ILE A 101 -15.06 -0.43 12.47
N SER A 102 -14.40 -0.67 13.61
CA SER A 102 -14.85 -0.16 14.91
C SER A 102 -14.33 1.25 15.18
N PRO A 103 -14.99 2.03 16.06
CA PRO A 103 -14.52 3.33 16.50
C PRO A 103 -13.14 3.31 17.19
N GLU A 104 -12.71 2.14 17.68
CA GLU A 104 -11.38 1.95 18.30
C GLU A 104 -10.29 1.60 17.26
N ASP A 105 -10.46 2.00 16.01
CA ASP A 105 -9.49 1.84 14.91
C ASP A 105 -9.21 0.38 14.54
N VAL A 106 -10.06 -0.56 14.92
CA VAL A 106 -9.89 -2.00 14.69
C VAL A 106 -10.73 -2.45 13.51
N ILE A 107 -10.09 -3.15 12.56
CA ILE A 107 -10.76 -3.70 11.38
C ILE A 107 -10.95 -5.21 11.58
N ARG A 108 -12.21 -5.66 11.72
CA ARG A 108 -12.56 -7.08 11.79
C ARG A 108 -13.05 -7.57 10.44
N VAL A 109 -12.52 -8.70 9.99
CA VAL A 109 -12.90 -9.36 8.75
C VAL A 109 -13.42 -10.74 9.06
N GLY A 110 -14.74 -10.87 9.13
CA GLY A 110 -15.43 -12.16 9.21
C GLY A 110 -15.24 -12.95 7.92
N LEU A 111 -14.97 -14.24 8.04
CA LEU A 111 -14.61 -15.14 6.95
C LEU A 111 -15.54 -16.36 6.95
N GLN A 112 -16.28 -16.56 5.85
CA GLN A 112 -17.20 -17.67 5.69
C GLN A 112 -16.95 -18.39 4.35
N LYS A 113 -16.64 -19.69 4.39
CA LYS A 113 -16.55 -20.51 3.16
C LYS A 113 -17.90 -20.52 2.46
N SER A 114 -17.88 -20.30 1.14
CA SER A 114 -19.08 -20.31 0.31
C SER A 114 -18.74 -20.66 -1.13
N GLU A 115 -19.48 -21.61 -1.71
CA GLU A 115 -19.35 -21.97 -3.12
C GLU A 115 -19.83 -20.85 -4.08
N ALA A 116 -20.60 -19.89 -3.56
CA ALA A 116 -21.05 -18.73 -4.32
C ALA A 116 -19.95 -17.67 -4.53
N VAL A 117 -18.82 -17.77 -3.81
CA VAL A 117 -17.72 -16.80 -3.93
C VAL A 117 -17.01 -16.99 -5.26
N ARG A 118 -16.92 -15.90 -6.03
CA ARG A 118 -16.13 -15.83 -7.26
C ARG A 118 -14.74 -15.29 -6.94
N THR A 119 -13.73 -15.98 -7.46
CA THR A 119 -12.33 -15.55 -7.35
C THR A 119 -12.12 -14.20 -8.02
N ASP A 120 -11.58 -13.24 -7.26
CA ASP A 120 -11.08 -12.00 -7.81
C ASP A 120 -9.70 -12.25 -8.46
N LEU A 121 -9.64 -12.07 -9.76
CA LEU A 121 -8.42 -12.31 -10.55
C LEU A 121 -7.24 -11.41 -10.15
N LEU A 122 -7.48 -10.31 -9.44
CA LEU A 122 -6.43 -9.45 -8.91
C LEU A 122 -5.58 -10.16 -7.84
N SER A 123 -6.04 -11.27 -7.27
CA SER A 123 -5.27 -12.10 -6.33
C SER A 123 -3.91 -12.56 -6.87
N GLU A 124 -3.80 -12.79 -8.19
CA GLU A 124 -2.57 -13.19 -8.86
C GLU A 124 -1.51 -12.07 -8.96
N TYR A 125 -1.91 -10.83 -8.73
CA TYR A 125 -1.06 -9.65 -8.87
C TYR A 125 -0.58 -9.09 -7.53
N ILE A 126 -1.07 -9.59 -6.38
CA ILE A 126 -0.69 -9.13 -5.05
C ILE A 126 0.82 -9.18 -4.85
N THR A 127 1.48 -10.28 -5.20
CA THR A 127 2.93 -10.47 -5.06
C THR A 127 3.75 -9.83 -6.18
N LYS A 128 3.10 -9.46 -7.29
CA LYS A 128 3.76 -8.84 -8.46
C LYS A 128 3.79 -7.31 -8.36
N ARG A 129 2.90 -6.71 -7.55
CA ARG A 129 2.81 -5.26 -7.38
C ARG A 129 4.08 -4.69 -6.72
N GLN A 130 4.62 -3.65 -7.30
CA GLN A 130 5.75 -2.90 -6.75
C GLN A 130 5.64 -1.40 -7.03
N THR A 131 6.18 -0.57 -6.15
CA THR A 131 6.40 0.86 -6.43
C THR A 131 7.67 1.01 -7.23
N ASN A 132 7.57 1.54 -8.44
CA ASN A 132 8.71 1.70 -9.37
C ASN A 132 9.19 3.16 -9.42
N ARG A 133 10.26 3.46 -8.72
CA ARG A 133 10.82 4.81 -8.60
C ARG A 133 11.81 5.19 -9.70
N SER A 134 11.98 4.36 -10.75
CA SER A 134 12.87 4.65 -11.87
C SER A 134 12.35 5.77 -12.78
N VAL A 135 13.18 6.21 -13.71
CA VAL A 135 12.73 6.97 -14.89
C VAL A 135 12.00 6.00 -15.81
N TYR A 136 10.82 6.36 -16.30
CA TYR A 136 10.00 5.53 -17.20
C TYR A 136 10.45 5.68 -18.66
N ASP A 137 9.88 4.88 -19.56
CA ASP A 137 10.27 4.88 -20.97
C ASP A 137 9.65 6.01 -21.82
N GLY A 138 8.73 6.79 -21.21
CA GLY A 138 8.08 7.93 -21.83
C GLY A 138 6.91 7.60 -22.76
N LYS A 139 6.60 6.32 -22.97
CA LYS A 139 5.43 5.91 -23.77
C LYS A 139 4.13 6.30 -23.08
N LEU A 140 3.17 6.71 -23.89
CA LEU A 140 1.83 7.03 -23.40
C LEU A 140 1.02 5.74 -23.22
N ILE A 141 0.19 5.73 -22.18
CA ILE A 141 -0.81 4.69 -21.96
C ILE A 141 -1.95 4.93 -22.95
N PRO A 142 -2.45 3.89 -23.66
CA PRO A 142 -3.56 4.05 -24.59
C PRO A 142 -4.82 4.61 -23.92
N GLU A 143 -5.51 5.53 -24.60
CA GLU A 143 -6.71 6.20 -24.09
C GLU A 143 -7.82 5.21 -23.66
N ALA A 144 -7.99 4.12 -24.40
CA ALA A 144 -8.96 3.08 -24.04
C ALA A 144 -8.67 2.45 -22.69
N VAL A 145 -7.37 2.24 -22.34
CA VAL A 145 -6.96 1.73 -21.03
C VAL A 145 -7.22 2.76 -19.94
N LEU A 146 -6.85 4.03 -20.18
CA LEU A 146 -7.10 5.13 -19.22
C LEU A 146 -8.59 5.31 -18.93
N LYS A 147 -9.43 5.21 -19.96
CA LYS A 147 -10.89 5.33 -19.83
C LYS A 147 -11.48 4.21 -18.97
N ASN A 148 -11.02 2.97 -19.14
CA ASN A 148 -11.45 1.86 -18.30
C ASN A 148 -10.99 2.07 -16.85
N LEU A 149 -9.72 2.46 -16.62
CA LEU A 149 -9.21 2.78 -15.30
C LEU A 149 -10.02 3.88 -14.59
N SER A 150 -10.41 4.94 -15.30
CA SER A 150 -11.22 6.02 -14.71
C SER A 150 -12.64 5.57 -14.36
N LYS A 151 -13.26 4.71 -15.18
CA LYS A 151 -14.65 4.29 -15.01
C LYS A 151 -14.81 3.31 -13.84
N ASP A 152 -13.88 2.39 -13.68
CA ASP A 152 -14.04 1.24 -12.79
C ASP A 152 -13.78 1.58 -11.30
N PHE A 153 -13.21 2.76 -11.00
CA PHE A 153 -12.76 3.12 -9.65
C PHE A 153 -13.46 4.33 -9.02
N ASN A 154 -14.36 5.00 -9.73
CA ASN A 154 -15.13 6.09 -9.15
C ASN A 154 -16.35 5.54 -8.40
N SER A 155 -16.48 5.95 -7.13
CA SER A 155 -17.62 5.65 -6.28
C SER A 155 -18.21 6.94 -5.71
N ASP A 156 -19.26 6.82 -4.91
CA ASP A 156 -19.85 7.93 -4.14
C ASP A 156 -18.93 8.46 -3.03
N LYS A 157 -17.89 7.71 -2.65
CA LYS A 157 -16.97 8.06 -1.55
C LYS A 157 -15.57 8.43 -2.00
N VAL A 158 -15.06 7.77 -3.05
CA VAL A 158 -13.67 7.91 -3.52
C VAL A 158 -13.69 8.12 -5.03
N SER A 159 -12.89 9.08 -5.49
CA SER A 159 -12.74 9.39 -6.92
C SER A 159 -11.28 9.24 -7.36
N ILE A 160 -11.08 8.77 -8.59
CA ILE A 160 -9.79 8.72 -9.26
C ILE A 160 -9.83 9.65 -10.47
N GLN A 161 -8.94 10.65 -10.47
CA GLN A 161 -8.75 11.56 -11.58
C GLN A 161 -7.41 11.25 -12.26
N ILE A 162 -7.40 11.08 -13.56
CA ILE A 162 -6.22 10.82 -14.38
C ILE A 162 -5.94 12.03 -15.26
N PHE A 163 -4.75 12.59 -15.14
CA PHE A 163 -4.33 13.80 -15.85
C PHE A 163 -3.31 13.46 -16.91
N ASP A 164 -3.64 13.81 -18.14
CA ASP A 164 -2.80 13.54 -19.29
C ASP A 164 -1.59 14.48 -19.33
N LYS A 165 -0.46 13.95 -19.78
CA LYS A 165 0.76 14.71 -20.01
C LYS A 165 0.47 15.87 -20.99
N ASN A 166 1.11 17.01 -20.77
CA ASN A 166 0.97 18.26 -21.53
C ASN A 166 -0.37 18.99 -21.31
N THR A 167 -1.20 18.59 -20.36
CA THR A 167 -2.34 19.40 -19.91
C THR A 167 -1.91 20.43 -18.86
N GLU A 168 -2.66 21.50 -18.72
CA GLU A 168 -2.43 22.50 -17.69
C GLU A 168 -2.46 21.90 -16.28
N ALA A 169 -3.44 21.02 -16.01
CA ALA A 169 -3.57 20.33 -14.72
C ALA A 169 -2.36 19.45 -14.40
N PHE A 170 -1.77 18.76 -15.40
CA PHE A 170 -0.52 18.02 -15.20
C PHE A 170 0.64 18.94 -14.80
N GLY A 171 0.72 20.14 -15.40
CA GLY A 171 1.69 21.16 -15.04
C GLY A 171 1.50 21.65 -13.60
N GLN A 172 0.27 22.02 -13.23
CA GLN A 172 -0.09 22.47 -11.88
C GLN A 172 0.21 21.42 -10.81
N LEU A 173 -0.08 20.14 -11.08
CA LEU A 173 0.28 19.03 -10.19
C LEU A 173 1.79 18.85 -10.06
N THR A 174 2.53 19.03 -11.15
CA THR A 174 4.01 18.97 -11.13
C THR A 174 4.57 20.09 -10.26
N ASP A 175 4.06 21.32 -10.40
CA ASP A 175 4.47 22.47 -9.58
C ASP A 175 4.15 22.26 -8.10
N ALA A 176 3.00 21.67 -7.78
CA ALA A 176 2.63 21.29 -6.42
C ALA A 176 3.63 20.29 -5.82
N VAL A 177 4.10 19.28 -6.60
CA VAL A 177 5.16 18.37 -6.15
C VAL A 177 6.46 19.10 -5.86
N MET A 178 6.86 20.07 -6.73
CA MET A 178 8.08 20.85 -6.50
C MET A 178 7.97 21.74 -5.25
N GLN A 179 6.79 22.30 -4.99
CA GLN A 179 6.51 23.06 -3.77
C GLN A 179 6.58 22.16 -2.54
N GLY A 180 5.87 21.01 -2.53
CA GLY A 180 5.89 20.06 -1.44
C GLY A 180 7.30 19.55 -1.13
N ASN A 181 8.08 19.17 -2.14
CA ASN A 181 9.50 18.83 -1.98
C ASN A 181 10.32 19.92 -1.30
N THR A 182 10.10 21.16 -1.68
CA THR A 182 10.86 22.29 -1.12
C THR A 182 10.55 22.46 0.36
N ILE A 183 9.27 22.38 0.74
CA ILE A 183 8.83 22.48 2.13
C ILE A 183 9.40 21.33 2.96
N GLN A 184 9.19 20.08 2.53
CA GLN A 184 9.66 18.89 3.24
C GLN A 184 11.18 18.84 3.39
N MET A 185 11.94 19.20 2.34
CA MET A 185 13.40 19.19 2.41
C MET A 185 13.98 20.36 3.23
N ASN A 186 13.19 21.35 3.59
CA ASN A 186 13.56 22.40 4.54
C ASN A 186 13.20 22.04 5.98
N ASP A 187 12.34 21.05 6.21
CA ASP A 187 11.96 20.58 7.53
C ASP A 187 13.00 19.57 8.10
N PRO A 188 13.67 19.90 9.22
CA PRO A 188 14.62 18.99 9.87
C PRO A 188 13.95 17.71 10.42
N ALA A 189 12.70 17.81 10.93
CA ALA A 189 11.96 16.67 11.48
C ALA A 189 11.65 15.66 10.37
N PHE A 190 11.11 16.13 9.25
CA PHE A 190 10.88 15.30 8.06
C PHE A 190 12.15 14.60 7.58
N LYS A 191 13.28 15.33 7.44
CA LYS A 191 14.54 14.73 7.00
C LYS A 191 15.06 13.67 7.96
N SER A 192 14.94 13.91 9.26
CA SER A 192 15.35 12.95 10.31
C SER A 192 14.51 11.67 10.23
N GLU A 193 13.19 11.82 10.13
CA GLU A 193 12.26 10.70 9.99
C GLU A 193 12.54 9.90 8.68
N LEU A 194 12.63 10.57 7.55
CA LEU A 194 12.95 9.92 6.27
C LEU A 194 14.25 9.11 6.34
N LEU A 195 15.31 9.69 6.92
CA LEU A 195 16.59 8.98 7.10
C LEU A 195 16.47 7.75 8.00
N SER A 196 15.64 7.78 9.03
CA SER A 196 15.40 6.64 9.92
C SER A 196 14.75 5.45 9.19
N TRP A 197 14.00 5.72 8.12
CA TRP A 197 13.33 4.71 7.29
C TRP A 197 14.12 4.28 6.05
N ILE A 198 15.26 4.89 5.71
CA ILE A 198 16.09 4.43 4.59
C ILE A 198 16.95 3.24 5.02
N ARG A 199 16.97 2.20 4.21
CA ARG A 199 17.82 1.01 4.36
C ARG A 199 18.96 1.09 3.36
N PHE A 200 20.12 1.52 3.85
CA PHE A 200 21.25 2.02 3.04
C PHE A 200 21.99 0.95 2.23
N ASN A 201 21.86 -0.34 2.60
CA ASN A 201 22.51 -1.46 1.92
C ASN A 201 21.73 -2.77 2.15
N LYS A 202 22.21 -3.86 1.54
CA LYS A 202 21.61 -5.20 1.63
C LYS A 202 21.50 -5.68 3.08
N LYS A 203 22.59 -5.62 3.85
CA LYS A 203 22.62 -6.07 5.25
C LYS A 203 21.58 -5.30 6.10
N HIS A 204 21.50 -3.99 5.95
CA HIS A 204 20.54 -3.16 6.68
C HIS A 204 19.09 -3.49 6.28
N SER A 205 18.81 -3.68 4.98
CA SER A 205 17.48 -4.04 4.50
C SER A 205 17.04 -5.44 4.96
N GLU A 206 17.96 -6.41 5.01
CA GLU A 206 17.67 -7.79 5.42
C GLU A 206 17.55 -7.93 6.95
N SER A 207 18.21 -7.08 7.73
CA SER A 207 18.12 -7.13 9.20
C SER A 207 16.84 -6.50 9.74
N THR A 208 16.16 -5.61 8.97
CA THR A 208 14.95 -4.92 9.42
C THR A 208 13.68 -5.40 8.73
N ASN A 209 13.79 -5.89 7.49
CA ASN A 209 12.68 -6.33 6.63
C ASN A 209 11.59 -5.26 6.43
N ASP A 210 11.97 -3.97 6.51
CA ASP A 210 11.09 -2.80 6.38
C ASP A 210 11.83 -1.63 5.73
N GLY A 211 11.19 -0.47 5.72
CA GLY A 211 11.78 0.77 5.24
C GLY A 211 11.98 0.82 3.72
N ILE A 212 12.53 1.93 3.26
CA ILE A 212 12.83 2.18 1.84
C ILE A 212 14.21 1.62 1.52
N SER A 213 14.27 0.49 0.83
CA SER A 213 15.55 -0.17 0.55
C SER A 213 16.36 0.59 -0.50
N TYR A 214 17.68 0.56 -0.38
CA TYR A 214 18.62 1.08 -1.36
C TYR A 214 18.31 0.58 -2.79
N ALA A 215 17.96 -0.71 -2.92
CA ALA A 215 17.65 -1.34 -4.19
C ALA A 215 16.36 -0.77 -4.84
N ALA A 216 15.32 -0.50 -4.04
CA ALA A 216 14.09 0.15 -4.50
C ALA A 216 14.30 1.64 -4.89
N LEU A 217 15.40 2.24 -4.44
CA LEU A 217 15.85 3.57 -4.86
C LEU A 217 16.77 3.52 -6.08
N GLY A 218 17.14 2.32 -6.57
CA GLY A 218 18.10 2.14 -7.65
C GLY A 218 19.55 2.44 -7.26
N ALA A 219 19.85 2.42 -5.95
CA ALA A 219 21.20 2.67 -5.44
C ALA A 219 22.04 1.38 -5.40
N PRO A 220 23.37 1.46 -5.58
CA PRO A 220 24.26 0.31 -5.46
C PRO A 220 24.37 -0.17 -4.01
N ASN A 221 24.68 -1.47 -3.84
CA ASN A 221 24.94 -2.05 -2.53
C ASN A 221 26.36 -1.70 -2.03
N LEU A 222 26.48 -0.60 -1.32
CA LEU A 222 27.74 -0.12 -0.72
C LEU A 222 27.65 -0.11 0.81
N PRO A 223 28.78 -0.11 1.55
CA PRO A 223 28.78 0.03 2.99
C PRO A 223 28.02 1.26 3.49
N ARG A 224 27.30 1.13 4.61
CA ARG A 224 26.45 2.19 5.16
C ARG A 224 27.22 3.49 5.43
N TRP A 225 28.49 3.40 5.90
CA TRP A 225 29.32 4.55 6.20
C TRP A 225 29.65 5.40 4.96
N ILE A 226 29.55 4.81 3.74
CA ILE A 226 29.66 5.55 2.46
C ILE A 226 28.30 6.10 2.06
N THR A 227 27.25 5.27 2.09
CA THR A 227 25.93 5.63 1.50
C THR A 227 25.15 6.62 2.35
N GLU A 228 25.21 6.51 3.68
CA GLU A 228 24.47 7.39 4.59
C GLU A 228 24.86 8.88 4.45
N PRO A 229 26.14 9.27 4.44
CA PRO A 229 26.53 10.66 4.20
C PRO A 229 26.09 11.18 2.81
N ILE A 230 26.19 10.36 1.77
CA ILE A 230 25.75 10.72 0.41
C ILE A 230 24.25 11.02 0.39
N VAL A 231 23.45 10.18 1.03
CA VAL A 231 22.01 10.38 1.14
C VAL A 231 21.72 11.66 1.92
N LYS A 232 22.33 11.86 3.10
CA LYS A 232 22.16 13.09 3.90
C LYS A 232 22.44 14.34 3.10
N MET A 233 23.54 14.37 2.34
CA MET A 233 23.90 15.53 1.47
C MET A 233 22.94 15.68 0.28
N SER A 234 22.19 14.65 -0.07
CA SER A 234 21.24 14.69 -1.18
C SER A 234 19.86 15.26 -0.80
N LEU A 235 19.50 15.30 0.48
CA LEU A 235 18.22 15.78 0.98
C LEU A 235 18.15 17.32 0.94
N LYS A 236 18.03 17.86 -0.27
CA LYS A 236 17.90 19.28 -0.58
C LYS A 236 16.78 19.48 -1.60
N GLY A 237 15.87 20.44 -1.36
CA GLY A 237 14.71 20.70 -2.21
C GLY A 237 15.07 20.83 -3.70
N LYS A 238 16.08 21.65 -4.03
CA LYS A 238 16.53 21.83 -5.42
C LYS A 238 16.98 20.52 -6.10
N LYS A 239 17.66 19.62 -5.36
CA LYS A 239 18.12 18.33 -5.89
C LYS A 239 16.95 17.36 -6.06
N GLN A 240 16.05 17.32 -5.07
CA GLN A 240 14.83 16.51 -5.12
C GLN A 240 13.96 16.96 -6.29
N ASN A 241 13.70 18.26 -6.43
CA ASN A 241 12.92 18.83 -7.52
C ASN A 241 13.47 18.43 -8.89
N LYS A 242 14.79 18.56 -9.12
CA LYS A 242 15.42 18.14 -10.37
C LYS A 242 15.21 16.65 -10.67
N THR A 243 15.29 15.81 -9.64
CA THR A 243 15.12 14.37 -9.77
C THR A 243 13.68 14.01 -10.08
N ASP A 244 12.72 14.57 -9.34
CA ASP A 244 11.30 14.27 -9.50
C ASP A 244 10.74 14.85 -10.79
N LEU A 245 11.15 16.05 -11.19
CA LEU A 245 10.77 16.61 -12.49
C LEU A 245 11.18 15.69 -13.66
N LYS A 246 12.41 15.14 -13.62
CA LYS A 246 12.86 14.17 -14.62
C LYS A 246 11.97 12.93 -14.65
N LYS A 247 11.58 12.40 -13.47
CA LYS A 247 10.74 11.21 -13.34
C LYS A 247 9.30 11.48 -13.78
N ILE A 248 8.73 12.62 -13.38
CA ILE A 248 7.37 13.04 -13.76
C ILE A 248 7.31 13.22 -15.28
N ASN A 249 8.27 13.91 -15.90
CA ASN A 249 8.33 14.13 -17.34
C ASN A 249 8.51 12.83 -18.15
N SER A 250 8.98 11.75 -17.53
CA SER A 250 9.08 10.43 -18.15
C SER A 250 7.80 9.60 -18.03
N SER A 251 6.82 10.07 -17.27
CA SER A 251 5.55 9.35 -17.02
C SER A 251 4.54 9.64 -18.12
N SER A 252 3.55 8.78 -18.28
CA SER A 252 2.41 8.99 -19.17
C SER A 252 1.40 9.96 -18.54
N ASN A 253 1.02 9.68 -17.28
CA ASN A 253 -0.05 10.39 -16.59
C ASN A 253 0.30 10.63 -15.11
N ILE A 254 -0.38 11.61 -14.51
CA ILE A 254 -0.50 11.75 -13.06
C ILE A 254 -1.92 11.32 -12.65
N VAL A 255 -2.01 10.68 -11.48
CA VAL A 255 -3.28 10.21 -10.93
C VAL A 255 -3.46 10.81 -9.55
N LEU A 256 -4.60 11.46 -9.32
CA LEU A 256 -5.03 11.98 -8.02
C LEU A 256 -6.20 11.13 -7.51
N ILE A 257 -6.05 10.58 -6.31
CA ILE A 257 -7.12 9.90 -5.58
C ILE A 257 -7.63 10.85 -4.51
N THR A 258 -8.95 11.05 -4.49
CA THR A 258 -9.63 11.94 -3.55
C THR A 258 -10.77 11.22 -2.83
N SER A 259 -11.16 11.71 -1.64
CA SER A 259 -12.33 11.24 -0.91
C SER A 259 -13.28 12.38 -0.56
N VAL A 260 -14.56 12.06 -0.38
CA VAL A 260 -15.61 13.03 -0.05
C VAL A 260 -15.44 13.58 1.37
N ALA A 261 -15.02 12.73 2.31
CA ALA A 261 -14.71 13.11 3.69
C ALA A 261 -13.23 12.88 4.01
N ASP A 262 -12.75 13.47 5.12
CA ASP A 262 -11.35 13.41 5.56
C ASP A 262 -11.29 12.87 7.00
N ASP A 263 -11.73 11.65 7.15
CA ASP A 263 -11.80 10.90 8.40
C ASP A 263 -11.22 9.49 8.22
N MET A 264 -11.04 8.77 9.31
CA MET A 264 -10.46 7.43 9.34
C MET A 264 -11.17 6.45 8.39
N GLN A 265 -12.51 6.45 8.38
CA GLN A 265 -13.28 5.56 7.50
C GLN A 265 -12.98 5.86 6.03
N SER A 266 -12.98 7.15 5.66
CA SER A 266 -12.68 7.60 4.30
C SER A 266 -11.24 7.31 3.90
N TRP A 267 -10.27 7.38 4.83
CA TRP A 267 -8.88 7.01 4.57
C TRP A 267 -8.72 5.50 4.32
N ILE A 268 -9.43 4.66 5.10
CA ILE A 268 -9.44 3.21 4.87
C ILE A 268 -10.09 2.90 3.50
N ASP A 269 -11.21 3.52 3.16
CA ASP A 269 -11.89 3.32 1.87
C ASP A 269 -11.00 3.79 0.70
N ALA A 270 -10.29 4.92 0.85
CA ALA A 270 -9.31 5.39 -0.12
C ALA A 270 -8.13 4.41 -0.26
N GLY A 271 -7.66 3.82 0.84
CA GLY A 271 -6.62 2.79 0.84
C GLY A 271 -7.04 1.51 0.12
N ARG A 272 -8.28 1.05 0.33
CA ARG A 272 -8.85 -0.08 -0.39
C ARG A 272 -8.93 0.19 -1.90
N THR A 273 -9.45 1.34 -2.27
CA THR A 273 -9.54 1.79 -3.68
C THR A 273 -8.15 1.89 -4.30
N LEU A 274 -7.20 2.53 -3.60
CA LEU A 274 -5.80 2.63 -4.02
C LEU A 274 -5.22 1.25 -4.30
N GLN A 275 -5.35 0.29 -3.38
CA GLN A 275 -4.73 -1.03 -3.55
C GLN A 275 -5.31 -1.76 -4.76
N ARG A 276 -6.62 -1.74 -4.94
CA ARG A 276 -7.28 -2.35 -6.11
C ARG A 276 -6.83 -1.70 -7.41
N PHE A 277 -6.71 -0.37 -7.43
CA PHE A 277 -6.17 0.38 -8.56
C PHE A 277 -4.73 -0.02 -8.88
N LEU A 278 -3.85 -0.11 -7.88
CA LEU A 278 -2.46 -0.52 -8.05
C LEU A 278 -2.32 -1.95 -8.58
N LEU A 279 -3.18 -2.87 -8.16
CA LEU A 279 -3.22 -4.25 -8.68
C LEU A 279 -3.70 -4.28 -10.13
N THR A 280 -4.66 -3.45 -10.49
CA THR A 280 -5.13 -3.31 -11.87
C THR A 280 -4.05 -2.73 -12.77
N LEU A 281 -3.33 -1.69 -12.33
CA LEU A 281 -2.16 -1.18 -13.05
C LEU A 281 -1.11 -2.28 -13.25
N THR A 282 -0.87 -3.11 -12.21
CA THR A 282 0.09 -4.23 -12.30
C THR A 282 -0.36 -5.27 -13.31
N LYS A 283 -1.65 -5.59 -13.38
CA LYS A 283 -2.25 -6.49 -14.37
C LYS A 283 -2.05 -5.95 -15.79
N GLU A 284 -2.19 -4.65 -16.00
CA GLU A 284 -1.99 -3.98 -17.28
C GLU A 284 -0.50 -3.68 -17.59
N ASN A 285 0.44 -4.19 -16.77
CA ASN A 285 1.88 -3.93 -16.87
C ASN A 285 2.24 -2.43 -16.80
N ILE A 286 1.43 -1.63 -16.14
CA ILE A 286 1.64 -0.20 -15.91
C ILE A 286 2.36 -0.02 -14.58
N ALA A 287 3.55 0.60 -14.64
CA ALA A 287 4.32 0.98 -13.46
C ALA A 287 3.71 2.21 -12.79
N HIS A 288 3.85 2.26 -11.45
CA HIS A 288 3.41 3.41 -10.67
C HIS A 288 4.46 3.81 -9.62
N ALA A 289 4.44 5.07 -9.24
CA ALA A 289 5.19 5.58 -8.10
C ALA A 289 4.46 6.76 -7.44
N TYR A 290 4.61 6.87 -6.13
CA TYR A 290 4.09 7.98 -5.35
C TYR A 290 4.91 9.25 -5.63
N ILE A 291 4.21 10.36 -5.79
CA ILE A 291 4.70 11.74 -5.81
C ILE A 291 3.85 12.55 -4.83
N ASN A 292 3.72 12.02 -3.61
CA ASN A 292 2.65 12.33 -2.66
C ASN A 292 2.91 13.59 -1.81
N GLN A 293 4.04 14.24 -1.95
CA GLN A 293 4.42 15.44 -1.20
C GLN A 293 3.32 16.52 -1.15
N PRO A 294 2.57 16.78 -2.25
CA PRO A 294 1.46 17.74 -2.19
C PRO A 294 0.31 17.33 -1.26
N CYS A 295 0.09 16.03 -1.09
CA CYS A 295 -0.94 15.53 -0.18
C CYS A 295 -0.47 15.45 1.29
N GLU A 296 0.86 15.43 1.51
CA GLU A 296 1.50 15.37 2.82
C GLU A 296 1.72 16.79 3.45
N VAL A 297 1.84 17.82 2.62
CA VAL A 297 2.01 19.21 3.05
C VAL A 297 0.65 19.91 3.09
N SER A 298 0.14 20.23 4.26
CA SER A 298 -1.23 20.72 4.47
C SER A 298 -1.58 21.95 3.62
N GLU A 299 -0.68 22.92 3.49
CA GLU A 299 -0.89 24.11 2.65
C GLU A 299 -1.07 23.73 1.17
N VAL A 300 -0.20 22.86 0.65
CA VAL A 300 -0.25 22.43 -0.76
C VAL A 300 -1.46 21.53 -1.00
N ARG A 301 -1.81 20.68 -0.04
CA ARG A 301 -3.01 19.83 -0.08
C ARG A 301 -4.28 20.65 -0.20
N ASN A 302 -4.39 21.74 0.57
CA ASN A 302 -5.54 22.65 0.49
C ASN A 302 -5.60 23.34 -0.88
N GLN A 303 -4.47 23.77 -1.44
CA GLN A 303 -4.45 24.34 -2.79
C GLN A 303 -4.89 23.33 -3.86
N LEU A 304 -4.50 22.05 -3.76
CA LEU A 304 -4.98 21.00 -4.66
C LEU A 304 -6.48 20.78 -4.52
N ARG A 305 -7.00 20.80 -3.30
CA ARG A 305 -8.43 20.66 -3.04
C ARG A 305 -9.25 21.72 -3.73
N GLU A 306 -8.82 22.98 -3.64
CA GLU A 306 -9.56 24.12 -4.19
C GLU A 306 -9.45 24.26 -5.71
N LYS A 307 -8.29 23.89 -6.30
CA LYS A 307 -8.00 24.18 -7.70
C LYS A 307 -8.15 22.99 -8.64
N ILE A 308 -7.96 21.77 -8.16
CA ILE A 308 -7.78 20.58 -9.02
C ILE A 308 -8.74 19.44 -8.65
N ALA A 309 -8.96 19.20 -7.34
CA ALA A 309 -9.77 18.07 -6.91
C ALA A 309 -11.24 18.24 -7.33
N VAL A 310 -11.81 17.17 -7.88
CA VAL A 310 -13.22 17.16 -8.30
C VAL A 310 -14.12 17.48 -7.10
N ASN A 311 -15.10 18.38 -7.31
CA ASN A 311 -16.08 18.78 -6.29
C ASN A 311 -15.44 19.16 -4.93
N HIS A 312 -14.23 19.74 -4.92
CA HIS A 312 -13.47 20.10 -3.72
C HIS A 312 -13.29 18.94 -2.73
N GLN A 313 -13.25 17.71 -3.24
CA GLN A 313 -12.93 16.52 -2.45
C GLN A 313 -11.53 16.62 -1.86
N PHE A 314 -11.28 15.85 -0.79
CA PHE A 314 -10.00 15.84 -0.10
C PHE A 314 -8.94 15.04 -0.87
N PRO A 315 -7.82 15.66 -1.32
CA PRO A 315 -6.70 14.93 -1.93
C PRO A 315 -6.10 13.93 -0.95
N GLN A 316 -6.01 12.67 -1.35
CA GLN A 316 -5.50 11.61 -0.52
C GLN A 316 -4.15 11.09 -1.01
N ILE A 317 -4.04 10.76 -2.29
CA ILE A 317 -2.81 10.19 -2.89
C ILE A 317 -2.57 10.78 -4.26
N LEU A 318 -1.31 11.11 -4.55
CA LEU A 318 -0.83 11.51 -5.86
C LEU A 318 0.20 10.50 -6.38
N LEU A 319 -0.06 9.97 -7.57
CA LEU A 319 0.78 8.98 -8.24
C LEU A 319 1.19 9.48 -9.62
N ARG A 320 2.33 9.00 -10.11
CA ARG A 320 2.67 9.00 -11.54
C ARG A 320 2.60 7.58 -12.09
N ILE A 321 2.13 7.41 -13.31
CA ILE A 321 1.98 6.11 -13.98
C ILE A 321 2.61 6.14 -15.38
N GLY A 322 3.00 4.96 -15.89
CA GLY A 322 3.62 4.79 -17.20
C GLY A 322 4.30 3.42 -17.33
N TYR A 323 5.22 3.25 -18.26
CA TYR A 323 5.88 1.97 -18.48
C TYR A 323 7.34 2.00 -18.02
N ALA A 324 7.75 0.94 -17.31
CA ALA A 324 9.13 0.78 -16.84
C ALA A 324 9.47 -0.69 -16.60
N LYS A 325 10.76 -1.02 -16.64
CA LYS A 325 11.24 -2.34 -16.23
C LYS A 325 11.07 -2.53 -14.71
N PRO A 326 10.73 -3.73 -14.24
CA PRO A 326 10.64 -4.02 -12.83
C PRO A 326 11.93 -3.68 -12.05
N LEU A 327 11.78 -3.27 -10.81
CA LEU A 327 12.86 -3.05 -9.85
C LEU A 327 12.88 -4.18 -8.80
N PRO A 328 13.95 -4.31 -7.99
CA PRO A 328 13.93 -5.20 -6.84
C PRO A 328 12.80 -4.87 -5.87
N TYR A 329 12.16 -5.90 -5.33
CA TYR A 329 11.06 -5.75 -4.37
C TYR A 329 11.55 -5.27 -3.00
N SER A 330 10.74 -4.45 -2.34
CA SER A 330 10.94 -4.11 -0.93
C SER A 330 10.67 -5.33 -0.05
N LYS A 331 11.45 -5.48 1.01
CA LYS A 331 11.26 -6.56 1.99
C LYS A 331 9.95 -6.38 2.77
N ARG A 332 9.47 -7.47 3.33
CA ARG A 332 8.33 -7.51 4.25
C ARG A 332 8.76 -8.21 5.53
N LYS A 333 8.17 -7.78 6.64
CA LYS A 333 8.40 -8.44 7.93
C LYS A 333 7.95 -9.90 7.88
N PRO A 334 8.70 -10.79 8.54
CA PRO A 334 8.26 -12.18 8.72
C PRO A 334 6.86 -12.22 9.34
N ILE A 335 6.04 -13.19 8.92
CA ILE A 335 4.65 -13.29 9.36
C ILE A 335 4.53 -13.43 10.88
N GLN A 336 5.50 -14.09 11.52
CA GLN A 336 5.57 -14.28 12.98
C GLN A 336 5.77 -12.97 13.76
N GLU A 337 6.27 -11.91 13.11
CA GLU A 337 6.45 -10.60 13.72
C GLU A 337 5.19 -9.73 13.65
N VAL A 338 4.25 -10.06 12.76
CA VAL A 338 3.02 -9.28 12.54
C VAL A 338 1.77 -9.96 13.09
N ILE A 339 1.81 -11.25 13.45
CA ILE A 339 0.71 -11.95 14.13
C ILE A 339 0.93 -11.85 15.63
N LYS A 340 -0.09 -11.33 16.37
CA LYS A 340 -0.05 -11.16 17.83
C LYS A 340 -0.23 -12.46 18.61
N ASN A 341 -1.18 -13.30 18.18
CA ASN A 341 -1.49 -14.58 18.84
C ASN A 341 -0.56 -15.70 18.30
N LYS A 342 0.65 -15.78 18.84
CA LYS A 342 1.72 -16.69 18.38
C LYS A 342 1.46 -18.19 18.62
N THR A 343 0.41 -18.57 19.33
CA THR A 343 0.02 -19.97 19.58
C THR A 343 -0.28 -20.77 18.30
N LEU A 344 -0.43 -20.08 17.17
CA LEU A 344 -0.65 -20.71 15.86
C LEU A 344 0.62 -21.32 15.23
N PHE A 345 1.80 -21.04 15.78
CA PHE A 345 3.08 -21.49 15.25
C PHE A 345 3.76 -22.59 16.12
N ASN A 346 3.08 -23.09 17.16
CA ASN A 346 3.56 -24.16 18.07
C ASN A 346 3.01 -25.53 17.69
#